data_cd604be040c94397e8ece37b211fecb3
#
_entry.id   cd604be040c94397e8ece37b211fecb3
#
_cell.length_a   1.000
_cell.length_b   1.000
_cell.length_c   1.000
_cell.angle_alpha   90.00
_cell.angle_beta   90.00
_cell.angle_gamma   90.00
#
_symmetry.space_group_name_H-M   'P 1'
#
loop_
_entity.id
_entity.type
_entity.pdbx_description
1 polymer ?
#
loop_
_entity_poly.entity_id
_entity_poly.type
_entity_poly.pdbx_seq_one_letter_code
_entity_poly.pdbx_strand_id
1 'polypeptide(L)'
;MEKTGRFKVINRDAIKYIIIFFMLTGHIMAWLSIGDTPPDGLFADCPLWQRIFIELSLITPPVMFFFVADGFKYTRSRKKYAMRLLIFGCITQVPFYLLWFEFYGWWQTNVMFGLLFGLLALCAWESRFKLWQRIALVILCCLGSLAIMTEWMLFGPVIIFGLHVFREKPKARAIWYFSAWAVYLAVSSVPSLITDFTPIRLEVTLVHIFDFIAAYLLMTVFYSGKKGHFPKFSKWFFYIFYPAHILLAVILRLIMKK
;
A
#
# COMPACT_ATOMS: atom_id res chain seq x y z
N MET A 1 -7.87 -11.43 30.10
CA MET A 1 -6.75 -10.49 29.81
C MET A 1 -5.77 -11.23 28.92
N GLU A 2 -5.76 -10.92 27.63
CA GLU A 2 -4.79 -11.48 26.68
C GLU A 2 -3.41 -10.94 27.07
N LYS A 3 -2.46 -11.85 27.37
CA LYS A 3 -1.07 -11.47 27.67
C LYS A 3 -0.56 -10.66 26.47
N THR A 4 -0.45 -9.34 26.63
CA THR A 4 0.22 -8.50 25.66
C THR A 4 1.62 -9.04 25.46
N GLY A 5 1.91 -9.58 24.28
CA GLY A 5 3.22 -10.17 24.00
C GLY A 5 4.32 -9.13 24.27
N ARG A 6 5.45 -9.56 24.81
CA ARG A 6 6.60 -8.74 25.22
C ARG A 6 7.05 -7.69 24.17
N PHE A 7 6.76 -7.93 22.90
CA PHE A 7 7.16 -7.08 21.77
C PHE A 7 6.06 -6.14 21.24
N LYS A 8 4.82 -6.20 21.74
CA LYS A 8 3.71 -5.35 21.29
C LYS A 8 3.81 -3.93 21.90
N VAL A 9 4.78 -3.16 21.46
CA VAL A 9 5.16 -1.87 22.07
C VAL A 9 4.78 -0.65 21.21
N ILE A 10 4.63 -0.79 19.90
CA ILE A 10 4.43 0.33 18.99
C ILE A 10 2.93 0.57 18.77
N ASN A 11 2.49 1.81 18.97
CA ASN A 11 1.10 2.18 18.72
C ASN A 11 0.83 2.42 17.22
N ARG A 12 -0.46 2.45 16.84
CA ARG A 12 -0.91 2.60 15.46
C ARG A 12 -0.33 3.82 14.76
N ASP A 13 -0.33 4.96 15.44
CA ASP A 13 0.05 6.21 14.81
C ASP A 13 1.57 6.27 14.61
N ALA A 14 2.36 5.72 15.55
CA ALA A 14 3.81 5.59 15.41
C ALA A 14 4.19 4.70 14.20
N ILE A 15 3.52 3.54 14.03
CA ILE A 15 3.76 2.69 12.84
C ILE A 15 3.48 3.48 11.57
N LYS A 16 2.36 4.21 11.51
CA LYS A 16 2.00 5.00 10.34
C LYS A 16 3.02 6.10 10.04
N TYR A 17 3.57 6.76 11.05
CA TYR A 17 4.62 7.76 10.83
C TYR A 17 5.92 7.13 10.31
N ILE A 18 6.29 5.94 10.81
CA ILE A 18 7.46 5.21 10.33
C ILE A 18 7.31 4.86 8.84
N ILE A 19 6.18 4.27 8.44
CA ILE A 19 5.98 3.88 7.04
C ILE A 19 5.84 5.08 6.11
N ILE A 20 5.25 6.20 6.58
CA ILE A 20 5.18 7.44 5.81
C ILE A 20 6.58 8.04 5.60
N PHE A 21 7.48 7.91 6.57
CA PHE A 21 8.86 8.33 6.41
C PHE A 21 9.53 7.54 5.28
N PHE A 22 9.40 6.21 5.26
CA PHE A 22 9.94 5.38 4.17
C PHE A 22 9.26 5.70 2.83
N MET A 23 7.95 5.87 2.79
CA MET A 23 7.23 6.27 1.58
C MET A 23 7.73 7.62 1.03
N LEU A 24 7.88 8.63 1.90
CA LEU A 24 8.33 9.96 1.49
C LEU A 24 9.76 9.93 0.97
N THR A 25 10.68 9.28 1.71
CA THR A 25 12.09 9.18 1.31
C THR A 25 12.23 8.38 0.03
N GLY A 26 11.52 7.26 -0.11
CA GLY A 26 11.55 6.47 -1.35
C GLY A 26 11.03 7.25 -2.56
N HIS A 27 9.93 7.97 -2.42
CA HIS A 27 9.42 8.82 -3.50
C HIS A 27 10.39 9.95 -3.85
N ILE A 28 10.96 10.66 -2.86
CA ILE A 28 11.96 11.71 -3.12
C ILE A 28 13.15 11.12 -3.86
N MET A 29 13.68 9.97 -3.42
CA MET A 29 14.80 9.32 -4.07
C MET A 29 14.46 8.87 -5.49
N ALA A 30 13.28 8.29 -5.70
CA ALA A 30 12.81 7.95 -7.03
C ALA A 30 12.74 9.18 -7.95
N TRP A 31 12.20 10.30 -7.46
CA TRP A 31 12.08 11.53 -8.25
C TRP A 31 13.41 12.18 -8.57
N LEU A 32 14.36 12.15 -7.65
CA LEU A 32 15.72 12.68 -7.88
C LEU A 32 16.52 11.80 -8.84
N SER A 33 16.18 10.50 -8.94
CA SER A 33 16.87 9.55 -9.83
C SER A 33 16.39 9.63 -11.27
N ILE A 34 15.30 10.35 -11.51
CA ILE A 34 14.69 10.42 -12.83
C ILE A 34 15.35 11.54 -13.62
N GLY A 35 16.27 11.13 -14.49
CA GLY A 35 16.73 11.96 -15.59
C GLY A 35 15.69 12.09 -16.71
N ASP A 36 16.10 12.55 -17.87
CA ASP A 36 15.23 12.74 -19.06
C ASP A 36 14.80 11.42 -19.73
N THR A 37 15.41 10.32 -19.36
CA THR A 37 15.02 8.97 -19.82
C THR A 37 14.30 8.22 -18.70
N PRO A 38 13.11 7.64 -18.96
CA PRO A 38 12.49 6.76 -17.99
C PRO A 38 13.46 5.61 -17.70
N PRO A 39 13.72 5.31 -16.42
CA PRO A 39 14.58 4.18 -16.07
C PRO A 39 13.92 2.89 -16.59
N ASP A 40 14.73 1.86 -16.84
CA ASP A 40 14.26 0.50 -17.17
C ASP A 40 13.34 -0.10 -16.09
N GLY A 41 12.75 0.75 -15.27
CA GLY A 41 11.90 0.41 -14.15
C GLY A 41 12.64 -0.02 -12.88
N LEU A 42 13.95 -0.10 -12.90
CA LEU A 42 14.76 -0.66 -11.81
C LEU A 42 15.70 0.32 -11.11
N PHE A 43 15.70 1.58 -11.54
CA PHE A 43 16.65 2.58 -11.00
C PHE A 43 18.12 2.07 -10.99
N ALA A 44 18.49 1.33 -12.05
CA ALA A 44 19.76 0.63 -12.15
C ALA A 44 20.97 1.58 -12.03
N ASP A 45 20.85 2.79 -12.57
CA ASP A 45 21.90 3.80 -12.58
C ASP A 45 21.99 4.61 -11.28
N CYS A 46 21.09 4.32 -10.31
CA CYS A 46 21.10 5.02 -9.03
C CYS A 46 22.16 4.45 -8.08
N PRO A 47 22.79 5.30 -7.25
CA PRO A 47 23.63 4.83 -6.16
C PRO A 47 22.88 3.84 -5.26
N LEU A 48 23.58 2.81 -4.76
CA LEU A 48 23.00 1.75 -3.94
C LEU A 48 22.14 2.28 -2.76
N TRP A 49 22.63 3.30 -2.04
CA TRP A 49 21.90 3.88 -0.90
C TRP A 49 20.56 4.49 -1.31
N GLN A 50 20.49 5.12 -2.49
CA GLN A 50 19.30 5.73 -3.02
C GLN A 50 18.27 4.67 -3.42
N ARG A 51 18.73 3.60 -4.08
CA ARG A 51 17.94 2.43 -4.44
C ARG A 51 17.34 1.74 -3.22
N ILE A 52 18.14 1.57 -2.16
CA ILE A 52 17.66 1.01 -0.88
C ILE A 52 16.47 1.81 -0.33
N PHE A 53 16.50 3.14 -0.34
CA PHE A 53 15.36 3.94 0.13
C PHE A 53 14.15 3.83 -0.77
N ILE A 54 14.32 3.73 -2.09
CA ILE A 54 13.23 3.52 -3.04
C ILE A 54 12.53 2.20 -2.72
N GLU A 55 13.29 1.13 -2.62
CA GLU A 55 12.76 -0.21 -2.38
C GLU A 55 12.10 -0.34 -1.00
N LEU A 56 12.74 0.14 0.07
CA LEU A 56 12.15 0.11 1.42
C LEU A 56 10.82 0.87 1.54
N SER A 57 10.48 1.73 0.58
CA SER A 57 9.18 2.40 0.56
C SER A 57 8.03 1.42 0.37
N LEU A 58 8.29 0.22 -0.19
CA LEU A 58 7.31 -0.83 -0.42
C LEU A 58 6.81 -1.53 0.85
N ILE A 59 7.42 -1.27 2.01
CA ILE A 59 6.85 -1.67 3.30
C ILE A 59 5.50 -0.96 3.58
N THR A 60 5.28 0.20 2.94
CA THR A 60 4.12 1.06 3.22
C THR A 60 2.79 0.45 2.79
N PRO A 61 2.59 -0.03 1.55
CA PRO A 61 1.29 -0.54 1.09
C PRO A 61 0.75 -1.69 1.94
N PRO A 62 1.50 -2.77 2.25
CA PRO A 62 0.96 -3.85 3.07
C PRO A 62 0.55 -3.41 4.48
N VAL A 63 1.27 -2.46 5.08
CA VAL A 63 0.91 -1.90 6.39
C VAL A 63 -0.35 -1.03 6.28
N MET A 64 -0.50 -0.25 5.20
CA MET A 64 -1.74 0.52 4.96
C MET A 64 -2.94 -0.40 4.72
N PHE A 65 -2.78 -1.51 4.00
CA PHE A 65 -3.83 -2.52 3.82
C PHE A 65 -4.28 -3.11 5.16
N PHE A 66 -3.33 -3.44 6.03
CA PHE A 66 -3.65 -3.88 7.38
C PHE A 66 -4.44 -2.81 8.15
N PHE A 67 -4.05 -1.54 8.08
CA PHE A 67 -4.76 -0.49 8.80
C PHE A 67 -6.14 -0.16 8.22
N VAL A 68 -6.43 -0.50 6.96
CA VAL A 68 -7.81 -0.48 6.46
C VAL A 68 -8.62 -1.60 7.12
N ALA A 69 -8.10 -2.82 7.17
CA ALA A 69 -8.76 -3.96 7.80
C ALA A 69 -8.95 -3.75 9.32
N ASP A 70 -7.93 -3.26 10.02
CA ASP A 70 -7.99 -2.93 11.45
C ASP A 70 -8.96 -1.76 11.71
N GLY A 71 -8.87 -0.70 10.93
CA GLY A 71 -9.72 0.49 11.03
C GLY A 71 -11.19 0.19 10.78
N PHE A 72 -11.50 -0.78 9.93
CA PHE A 72 -12.87 -1.22 9.66
C PHE A 72 -13.57 -1.72 10.93
N LYS A 73 -12.85 -2.43 11.81
CA LYS A 73 -13.37 -2.93 13.08
C LYS A 73 -13.83 -1.79 14.02
N TYR A 74 -13.10 -0.68 14.03
CA TYR A 74 -13.31 0.41 15.00
C TYR A 74 -14.07 1.60 14.42
N THR A 75 -14.39 1.60 13.13
CA THR A 75 -15.07 2.74 12.52
C THR A 75 -16.57 2.75 12.82
N ARG A 76 -17.06 3.89 13.32
CA ARG A 76 -18.50 4.08 13.58
C ARG A 76 -19.32 4.27 12.30
N SER A 77 -18.71 4.74 11.22
CA SER A 77 -19.38 5.01 9.95
C SER A 77 -18.50 4.58 8.78
N ARG A 78 -18.80 3.42 8.21
CA ARG A 78 -18.17 2.87 7.01
C ARG A 78 -18.34 3.81 5.82
N LYS A 79 -19.54 4.43 5.68
CA LYS A 79 -19.82 5.43 4.64
C LYS A 79 -18.87 6.63 4.73
N LYS A 80 -18.71 7.23 5.92
CA LYS A 80 -17.77 8.36 6.10
C LYS A 80 -16.31 7.93 5.86
N TYR A 81 -15.97 6.68 6.13
CA TYR A 81 -14.63 6.16 5.82
C TYR A 81 -14.41 6.04 4.31
N ALA A 82 -15.35 5.39 3.60
CA ALA A 82 -15.30 5.27 2.14
C ALA A 82 -15.27 6.65 1.45
N MET A 83 -16.12 7.60 1.89
CA MET A 83 -16.13 8.95 1.35
C MET A 83 -14.79 9.69 1.51
N ARG A 84 -14.11 9.52 2.64
CA ARG A 84 -12.76 10.10 2.80
C ARG A 84 -11.76 9.50 1.82
N LEU A 85 -11.73 8.18 1.68
CA LEU A 85 -10.85 7.51 0.71
C LEU A 85 -11.14 7.98 -0.72
N LEU A 86 -12.42 8.10 -1.08
CA LEU A 86 -12.85 8.58 -2.39
C LEU A 86 -12.40 10.02 -2.63
N ILE A 87 -12.74 10.94 -1.72
CA ILE A 87 -12.44 12.38 -1.88
C ILE A 87 -10.92 12.59 -1.98
N PHE A 88 -10.15 12.02 -1.06
CA PHE A 88 -8.69 12.18 -1.10
C PHE A 88 -8.06 11.41 -2.26
N GLY A 89 -8.65 10.28 -2.69
CA GLY A 89 -8.27 9.60 -3.92
C GLY A 89 -8.45 10.49 -5.16
N CYS A 90 -9.61 11.15 -5.30
CA CYS A 90 -9.86 12.09 -6.40
C CYS A 90 -8.93 13.31 -6.36
N ILE A 91 -8.71 13.90 -5.18
CA ILE A 91 -7.79 15.05 -5.03
C ILE A 91 -6.37 14.65 -5.42
N THR A 92 -5.93 13.45 -5.00
CA THR A 92 -4.58 12.96 -5.31
C THR A 92 -4.41 12.56 -6.77
N GLN A 93 -5.49 12.16 -7.45
CA GLN A 93 -5.39 11.61 -8.81
C GLN A 93 -4.77 12.58 -9.81
N VAL A 94 -5.04 13.87 -9.69
CA VAL A 94 -4.47 14.87 -10.60
C VAL A 94 -2.95 14.96 -10.46
N PRO A 95 -2.37 15.26 -9.28
CA PRO A 95 -0.92 15.28 -9.14
C PRO A 95 -0.27 13.92 -9.35
N PHE A 96 -0.94 12.82 -8.99
CA PHE A 96 -0.47 11.47 -9.24
C PHE A 96 -0.36 11.19 -10.74
N TYR A 97 -1.37 11.55 -11.54
CA TYR A 97 -1.35 11.40 -12.99
C TYR A 97 -0.22 12.21 -13.62
N LEU A 98 -0.08 13.49 -13.25
CA LEU A 98 0.98 14.36 -13.75
C LEU A 98 2.38 13.85 -13.45
N LEU A 99 2.56 13.15 -12.33
CA LEU A 99 3.84 12.60 -11.93
C LEU A 99 4.16 11.27 -12.63
N TRP A 100 3.18 10.36 -12.66
CA TRP A 100 3.41 8.97 -13.06
C TRP A 100 3.14 8.67 -14.53
N PHE A 101 2.31 9.47 -15.21
CA PHE A 101 2.02 9.25 -16.63
C PHE A 101 3.26 9.40 -17.50
N GLU A 102 4.12 10.36 -17.18
CA GLU A 102 5.39 10.54 -17.91
C GLU A 102 6.33 9.33 -17.76
N PHE A 103 6.19 8.56 -16.67
CA PHE A 103 7.02 7.38 -16.42
C PHE A 103 6.53 6.14 -17.11
N TYR A 104 5.25 5.84 -16.92
CA TYR A 104 4.70 4.56 -17.31
C TYR A 104 3.97 4.63 -18.65
N GLY A 105 3.65 5.82 -19.15
CA GLY A 105 2.95 6.00 -20.42
C GLY A 105 1.52 5.46 -20.45
N TRP A 106 0.98 4.99 -19.32
CA TRP A 106 -0.37 4.47 -19.22
C TRP A 106 -1.15 5.08 -18.05
N TRP A 107 -2.48 4.93 -18.12
CA TRP A 107 -3.36 5.34 -17.06
C TRP A 107 -3.23 4.41 -15.85
N GLN A 108 -3.02 4.99 -14.67
CA GLN A 108 -3.04 4.30 -13.40
C GLN A 108 -3.75 5.16 -12.35
N THR A 109 -4.52 4.55 -11.47
CA THR A 109 -5.13 5.24 -10.34
C THR A 109 -4.35 4.99 -9.06
N ASN A 110 -4.30 6.02 -8.19
CA ASN A 110 -3.49 5.99 -6.97
C ASN A 110 -4.02 4.97 -5.94
N VAL A 111 -3.18 4.65 -4.94
CA VAL A 111 -3.43 3.62 -3.91
C VAL A 111 -4.72 3.84 -3.12
N MET A 112 -5.20 5.11 -2.96
CA MET A 112 -6.43 5.39 -2.21
C MET A 112 -7.66 4.70 -2.79
N PHE A 113 -7.72 4.52 -4.11
CA PHE A 113 -8.79 3.76 -4.76
C PHE A 113 -8.68 2.27 -4.46
N GLY A 114 -7.48 1.69 -4.42
CA GLY A 114 -7.26 0.30 -3.99
C GLY A 114 -7.69 0.08 -2.54
N LEU A 115 -7.36 1.02 -1.64
CA LEU A 115 -7.84 1.00 -0.24
C LEU A 115 -9.37 1.12 -0.16
N LEU A 116 -9.98 1.94 -1.02
CA LEU A 116 -11.44 2.08 -1.11
C LEU A 116 -12.09 0.77 -1.54
N PHE A 117 -11.62 0.13 -2.62
CA PHE A 117 -12.16 -1.15 -3.05
C PHE A 117 -11.99 -2.25 -1.99
N GLY A 118 -10.85 -2.28 -1.30
CA GLY A 118 -10.65 -3.16 -0.15
C GLY A 118 -11.67 -2.91 0.96
N LEU A 119 -11.91 -1.64 1.31
CA LEU A 119 -12.92 -1.27 2.30
C LEU A 119 -14.34 -1.68 1.84
N LEU A 120 -14.68 -1.49 0.56
CA LEU A 120 -15.97 -1.87 -0.01
C LEU A 120 -16.15 -3.40 0.00
N ALA A 121 -15.10 -4.17 -0.29
CA ALA A 121 -15.10 -5.63 -0.17
C ALA A 121 -15.40 -6.08 1.26
N LEU A 122 -14.83 -5.41 2.28
CA LEU A 122 -15.17 -5.68 3.68
C LEU A 122 -16.63 -5.32 4.00
N CYS A 123 -17.14 -4.20 3.47
CA CYS A 123 -18.54 -3.82 3.64
C CYS A 123 -19.49 -4.85 3.02
N ALA A 124 -19.15 -5.38 1.84
CA ALA A 124 -19.91 -6.42 1.16
C ALA A 124 -19.89 -7.73 1.96
N TRP A 125 -18.74 -8.12 2.48
CA TRP A 125 -18.59 -9.34 3.28
C TRP A 125 -19.40 -9.30 4.59
N GLU A 126 -19.39 -8.19 5.29
CA GLU A 126 -20.12 -7.97 6.54
C GLU A 126 -21.59 -7.53 6.35
N SER A 127 -22.10 -7.61 5.12
CA SER A 127 -23.50 -7.28 4.80
C SER A 127 -24.45 -8.40 5.22
N ARG A 128 -25.78 -8.11 5.17
CA ARG A 128 -26.84 -9.09 5.43
C ARG A 128 -27.23 -9.91 4.19
N PHE A 129 -26.51 -9.77 3.09
CA PHE A 129 -26.78 -10.50 1.86
C PHE A 129 -26.49 -12.01 2.01
N LYS A 130 -27.06 -12.82 1.11
CA LYS A 130 -26.75 -14.25 1.03
C LYS A 130 -25.27 -14.47 0.72
N LEU A 131 -24.70 -15.60 1.14
CA LEU A 131 -23.28 -15.88 0.99
C LEU A 131 -22.77 -15.68 -0.44
N TRP A 132 -23.49 -16.23 -1.44
CA TRP A 132 -23.09 -16.07 -2.84
C TRP A 132 -23.07 -14.61 -3.31
N GLN A 133 -24.02 -13.77 -2.83
CA GLN A 133 -24.04 -12.34 -3.15
C GLN A 133 -22.86 -11.61 -2.53
N ARG A 134 -22.50 -11.95 -1.29
CA ARG A 134 -21.32 -11.39 -0.62
C ARG A 134 -20.04 -11.75 -1.38
N ILE A 135 -19.90 -13.02 -1.79
CA ILE A 135 -18.77 -13.49 -2.59
C ILE A 135 -18.72 -12.73 -3.93
N ALA A 136 -19.84 -12.66 -4.64
CA ALA A 136 -19.92 -11.94 -5.91
C ALA A 136 -19.54 -10.46 -5.77
N LEU A 137 -20.00 -9.77 -4.71
CA LEU A 137 -19.65 -8.38 -4.46
C LEU A 137 -18.18 -8.18 -4.10
N VAL A 138 -17.57 -9.11 -3.34
CA VAL A 138 -16.12 -9.07 -3.05
C VAL A 138 -15.32 -9.24 -4.33
N ILE A 139 -15.70 -10.20 -5.17
CA ILE A 139 -15.06 -10.40 -6.50
C ILE A 139 -15.22 -9.14 -7.35
N LEU A 140 -16.42 -8.55 -7.40
CA LEU A 140 -16.68 -7.31 -8.14
C LEU A 140 -15.80 -6.16 -7.65
N CYS A 141 -15.56 -6.02 -6.34
CA CYS A 141 -14.65 -5.03 -5.81
C CYS A 141 -13.20 -5.29 -6.26
N CYS A 142 -12.74 -6.54 -6.26
CA CYS A 142 -11.40 -6.88 -6.75
C CYS A 142 -11.26 -6.60 -8.25
N LEU A 143 -12.26 -6.99 -9.06
CA LEU A 143 -12.28 -6.72 -10.50
C LEU A 143 -12.41 -5.22 -10.80
N GLY A 144 -13.18 -4.47 -10.00
CA GLY A 144 -13.29 -3.02 -10.12
C GLY A 144 -11.95 -2.32 -9.86
N SER A 145 -11.20 -2.78 -8.85
CA SER A 145 -9.84 -2.28 -8.57
C SER A 145 -8.88 -2.57 -9.73
N LEU A 146 -8.99 -3.74 -10.33
CA LEU A 146 -8.20 -4.11 -11.51
C LEU A 146 -8.62 -3.28 -12.74
N ALA A 147 -9.93 -3.12 -12.98
CA ALA A 147 -10.46 -2.43 -14.16
C ALA A 147 -10.06 -0.96 -14.24
N ILE A 148 -9.95 -0.26 -13.10
CA ILE A 148 -9.45 1.12 -13.08
C ILE A 148 -7.93 1.19 -12.84
N MET A 149 -7.24 0.05 -12.92
CA MET A 149 -5.79 -0.06 -12.78
C MET A 149 -5.27 0.66 -11.54
N THR A 150 -5.82 0.30 -10.36
CA THR A 150 -5.27 0.86 -9.12
C THR A 150 -3.82 0.41 -8.93
N GLU A 151 -3.02 1.19 -8.23
CA GLU A 151 -1.58 0.98 -8.03
C GLU A 151 -1.21 -0.47 -7.60
N TRP A 152 -2.10 -1.13 -6.84
CA TRP A 152 -1.93 -2.53 -6.43
C TRP A 152 -3.01 -3.44 -7.02
N MET A 153 -3.70 -3.00 -8.08
CA MET A 153 -4.69 -3.76 -8.83
C MET A 153 -5.61 -4.60 -7.91
N LEU A 154 -5.70 -5.89 -8.16
CA LEU A 154 -6.52 -6.79 -7.34
C LEU A 154 -5.86 -7.18 -6.00
N PHE A 155 -4.53 -7.06 -5.88
CA PHE A 155 -3.80 -7.51 -4.68
C PHE A 155 -4.14 -6.68 -3.45
N GLY A 156 -4.34 -5.36 -3.59
CA GLY A 156 -4.75 -4.50 -2.49
C GLY A 156 -6.05 -4.99 -1.81
N PRO A 157 -7.18 -5.04 -2.53
CA PRO A 157 -8.43 -5.55 -1.98
C PRO A 157 -8.35 -7.00 -1.46
N VAL A 158 -7.65 -7.91 -2.16
CA VAL A 158 -7.49 -9.31 -1.74
C VAL A 158 -6.75 -9.41 -0.41
N ILE A 159 -5.65 -8.68 -0.24
CA ILE A 159 -4.87 -8.69 1.00
C ILE A 159 -5.68 -8.08 2.14
N ILE A 160 -6.34 -6.92 1.92
CA ILE A 160 -7.21 -6.28 2.92
C ILE A 160 -8.30 -7.25 3.38
N PHE A 161 -8.94 -7.94 2.43
CA PHE A 161 -9.99 -8.90 2.71
C PHE A 161 -9.51 -10.04 3.61
N GLY A 162 -8.41 -10.70 3.26
CA GLY A 162 -7.89 -11.81 4.05
C GLY A 162 -7.37 -11.40 5.43
N LEU A 163 -6.72 -10.22 5.53
CA LEU A 163 -6.28 -9.67 6.81
C LEU A 163 -7.48 -9.43 7.76
N HIS A 164 -8.65 -9.10 7.22
CA HIS A 164 -9.88 -8.95 8.01
C HIS A 164 -10.50 -10.29 8.37
N VAL A 165 -10.72 -11.17 7.39
CA VAL A 165 -11.41 -12.46 7.57
C VAL A 165 -10.64 -13.38 8.51
N PHE A 166 -9.32 -13.42 8.38
CA PHE A 166 -8.46 -14.28 9.18
C PHE A 166 -7.83 -13.59 10.40
N ARG A 167 -8.31 -12.42 10.80
CA ARG A 167 -7.72 -11.62 11.90
C ARG A 167 -7.56 -12.39 13.21
N GLU A 168 -8.54 -13.25 13.56
CA GLU A 168 -8.53 -14.05 14.80
C GLU A 168 -7.82 -15.41 14.63
N LYS A 169 -7.38 -15.75 13.42
CA LYS A 169 -6.71 -17.00 13.07
C LYS A 169 -5.28 -16.71 12.56
N PRO A 170 -4.29 -16.55 13.45
CA PRO A 170 -2.96 -16.05 13.07
C PRO A 170 -2.26 -16.88 12.01
N LYS A 171 -2.38 -18.22 12.04
CA LYS A 171 -1.81 -19.11 11.02
C LYS A 171 -2.47 -18.90 9.66
N ALA A 172 -3.80 -18.90 9.59
CA ALA A 172 -4.54 -18.68 8.34
C ALA A 172 -4.26 -17.27 7.77
N ARG A 173 -4.16 -16.25 8.64
CA ARG A 173 -3.79 -14.88 8.25
C ARG A 173 -2.40 -14.82 7.64
N ALA A 174 -1.42 -15.50 8.24
CA ALA A 174 -0.07 -15.58 7.70
C ALA A 174 -0.04 -16.29 6.34
N ILE A 175 -0.70 -17.45 6.23
CA ILE A 175 -0.79 -18.20 4.98
C ILE A 175 -1.41 -17.33 3.90
N TRP A 176 -2.57 -16.70 4.16
CA TRP A 176 -3.22 -15.82 3.18
C TRP A 176 -2.32 -14.67 2.73
N TYR A 177 -1.72 -13.98 3.70
CA TYR A 177 -0.85 -12.84 3.42
C TYR A 177 0.34 -13.21 2.55
N PHE A 178 1.09 -14.23 2.95
CA PHE A 178 2.28 -14.64 2.22
C PHE A 178 1.95 -15.32 0.88
N SER A 179 0.84 -16.05 0.78
CA SER A 179 0.38 -16.60 -0.50
C SER A 179 0.00 -15.50 -1.49
N ALA A 180 -0.71 -14.46 -1.05
CA ALA A 180 -1.06 -13.34 -1.92
C ALA A 180 0.20 -12.61 -2.43
N TRP A 181 1.20 -12.38 -1.57
CA TRP A 181 2.46 -11.77 -1.98
C TRP A 181 3.32 -12.69 -2.83
N ALA A 182 3.31 -14.01 -2.58
CA ALA A 182 4.00 -14.98 -3.45
C ALA A 182 3.40 -14.98 -4.88
N VAL A 183 2.07 -14.92 -5.00
CA VAL A 183 1.41 -14.77 -6.31
C VAL A 183 1.77 -13.43 -6.96
N TYR A 184 1.78 -12.34 -6.19
CA TYR A 184 2.21 -11.03 -6.70
C TYR A 184 3.63 -11.10 -7.29
N LEU A 185 4.60 -11.63 -6.54
CA LEU A 185 5.99 -11.77 -7.02
C LEU A 185 6.09 -12.72 -8.21
N ALA A 186 5.32 -13.81 -8.22
CA ALA A 186 5.30 -14.75 -9.34
C ALA A 186 4.81 -14.10 -10.64
N VAL A 187 3.89 -13.12 -10.55
CA VAL A 187 3.37 -12.42 -11.73
C VAL A 187 4.23 -11.20 -12.11
N SER A 188 4.75 -10.47 -11.12
CA SER A 188 5.46 -9.20 -11.36
C SER A 188 6.97 -9.37 -11.56
N SER A 189 7.64 -10.19 -10.76
CA SER A 189 9.10 -10.28 -10.70
C SER A 189 9.67 -11.51 -11.38
N VAL A 190 9.04 -12.68 -11.23
CA VAL A 190 9.57 -13.94 -11.78
C VAL A 190 9.69 -13.93 -13.31
N PRO A 191 8.72 -13.41 -14.10
CA PRO A 191 8.86 -13.38 -15.56
C PRO A 191 10.12 -12.63 -15.99
N SER A 192 10.38 -11.46 -15.42
CA SER A 192 11.55 -10.66 -15.76
C SER A 192 12.87 -11.30 -15.31
N LEU A 193 12.87 -12.05 -14.20
CA LEU A 193 14.03 -12.83 -13.77
C LEU A 193 14.36 -13.99 -14.72
N ILE A 194 13.34 -14.57 -15.37
CA ILE A 194 13.54 -15.68 -16.32
C ILE A 194 13.94 -15.17 -17.69
N THR A 195 13.31 -14.09 -18.17
CA THR A 195 13.51 -13.61 -19.56
C THR A 195 14.73 -12.71 -19.71
N ASP A 196 15.08 -11.97 -18.66
CA ASP A 196 16.16 -10.97 -18.68
C ASP A 196 16.78 -10.86 -17.27
N PHE A 197 17.56 -11.89 -16.90
CA PHE A 197 18.21 -11.96 -15.61
C PHE A 197 19.28 -10.88 -15.47
N THR A 198 19.13 -10.05 -14.43
CA THR A 198 20.19 -9.15 -13.98
C THR A 198 20.34 -9.24 -12.46
N PRO A 199 21.56 -9.04 -11.90
CA PRO A 199 21.77 -9.01 -10.45
C PRO A 199 20.86 -8.01 -9.72
N ILE A 200 20.55 -6.87 -10.37
CA ILE A 200 19.68 -5.83 -9.83
C ILE A 200 18.24 -6.33 -9.70
N ARG A 201 17.71 -7.05 -10.68
CA ARG A 201 16.36 -7.64 -10.61
C ARG A 201 16.24 -8.64 -9.48
N LEU A 202 17.29 -9.43 -9.25
CA LEU A 202 17.33 -10.33 -8.09
C LEU A 202 17.37 -9.54 -6.78
N GLU A 203 18.23 -8.51 -6.68
CA GLU A 203 18.30 -7.64 -5.51
C GLU A 203 16.94 -7.02 -5.17
N VAL A 204 16.27 -6.38 -6.14
CA VAL A 204 14.94 -5.79 -5.99
C VAL A 204 13.94 -6.82 -5.51
N THR A 205 13.93 -8.01 -6.11
CA THR A 205 13.00 -9.09 -5.69
C THR A 205 13.24 -9.52 -4.25
N LEU A 206 14.51 -9.64 -3.83
CA LEU A 206 14.87 -10.01 -2.44
C LEU A 206 14.47 -8.92 -1.45
N VAL A 207 14.62 -7.64 -1.80
CA VAL A 207 14.17 -6.52 -0.95
C VAL A 207 12.65 -6.50 -0.84
N HIS A 208 11.90 -6.76 -1.91
CA HIS A 208 10.45 -6.90 -1.84
C HIS A 208 10.01 -8.01 -0.87
N ILE A 209 10.69 -9.17 -0.92
CA ILE A 209 10.42 -10.27 0.03
C ILE A 209 10.69 -9.80 1.46
N PHE A 210 11.81 -9.11 1.69
CA PHE A 210 12.14 -8.54 2.99
C PHE A 210 11.07 -7.56 3.47
N ASP A 211 10.60 -6.64 2.63
CA ASP A 211 9.60 -5.64 2.98
C ASP A 211 8.25 -6.27 3.36
N PHE A 212 7.83 -7.30 2.64
CA PHE A 212 6.59 -8.00 2.98
C PHE A 212 6.70 -8.74 4.31
N ILE A 213 7.85 -9.33 4.61
CA ILE A 213 8.11 -9.96 5.91
C ILE A 213 8.16 -8.90 7.01
N ALA A 214 8.93 -7.82 6.81
CA ALA A 214 9.06 -6.72 7.75
C ALA A 214 7.71 -6.05 8.06
N ALA A 215 6.90 -5.80 7.02
CA ALA A 215 5.54 -5.29 7.18
C ALA A 215 4.67 -6.23 8.01
N TYR A 216 4.73 -7.54 7.75
CA TYR A 216 3.95 -8.53 8.51
C TYR A 216 4.37 -8.55 9.99
N LEU A 217 5.66 -8.53 10.27
CA LEU A 217 6.18 -8.46 11.64
C LEU A 217 5.76 -7.17 12.35
N LEU A 218 5.86 -6.04 11.65
CA LEU A 218 5.45 -4.74 12.19
C LEU A 218 3.97 -4.73 12.60
N MET A 219 3.09 -5.31 11.78
CA MET A 219 1.66 -5.38 12.00
C MET A 219 1.24 -6.39 13.06
N THR A 220 1.99 -7.49 13.25
CA THR A 220 1.54 -8.62 14.06
C THR A 220 2.32 -8.81 15.35
N VAL A 221 3.62 -8.54 15.33
CA VAL A 221 4.52 -8.71 16.48
C VAL A 221 4.67 -7.40 17.26
N PHE A 222 4.92 -6.29 16.56
CA PHE A 222 5.25 -5.02 17.20
C PHE A 222 4.03 -4.13 17.48
N TYR A 223 2.95 -4.28 16.72
CA TYR A 223 1.74 -3.49 16.90
C TYR A 223 1.03 -3.81 18.20
N SER A 224 0.86 -2.81 19.05
CA SER A 224 0.24 -2.93 20.38
C SER A 224 -1.30 -2.94 20.36
N GLY A 225 -1.94 -2.71 19.21
CA GLY A 225 -3.39 -2.53 19.11
C GLY A 225 -3.91 -1.18 19.65
N LYS A 226 -3.02 -0.34 20.20
CA LYS A 226 -3.38 0.95 20.79
C LYS A 226 -3.35 2.09 19.77
N LYS A 227 -4.21 3.10 19.97
CA LYS A 227 -4.16 4.36 19.22
C LYS A 227 -2.98 5.20 19.74
N GLY A 228 -2.50 6.14 18.91
CA GLY A 228 -1.53 7.16 19.37
C GLY A 228 -2.16 8.23 20.26
N HIS A 229 -1.33 9.16 20.73
CA HIS A 229 -1.73 10.22 21.66
C HIS A 229 -2.66 11.26 21.02
N PHE A 230 -2.52 11.55 19.72
CA PHE A 230 -3.29 12.57 19.00
C PHE A 230 -4.13 11.97 17.85
N PRO A 231 -5.14 11.10 18.13
CA PRO A 231 -5.81 10.32 17.09
C PRO A 231 -6.64 11.16 16.10
N LYS A 232 -7.10 12.35 16.49
CA LYS A 232 -7.81 13.27 15.59
C LYS A 232 -6.85 13.92 14.60
N PHE A 233 -5.70 14.42 15.09
CA PHE A 233 -4.64 14.99 14.25
C PHE A 233 -4.08 13.94 13.30
N SER A 234 -3.62 12.80 13.82
CA SER A 234 -3.07 11.71 13.01
C SER A 234 -4.01 11.28 11.89
N LYS A 235 -5.32 11.17 12.19
CA LYS A 235 -6.31 10.81 11.17
C LYS A 235 -6.29 11.77 9.98
N TRP A 236 -6.35 13.08 10.21
CA TRP A 236 -6.38 14.05 9.12
C TRP A 236 -5.01 14.24 8.48
N PHE A 237 -3.95 14.20 9.26
CA PHE A 237 -2.58 14.25 8.77
C PHE A 237 -2.34 13.22 7.67
N PHE A 238 -2.71 11.94 7.86
CA PHE A 238 -2.49 10.90 6.88
C PHE A 238 -3.29 11.09 5.59
N TYR A 239 -4.50 11.63 5.67
CA TYR A 239 -5.29 11.93 4.47
C TYR A 239 -4.73 13.13 3.69
N ILE A 240 -4.29 14.18 4.38
CA ILE A 240 -3.77 15.40 3.76
C ILE A 240 -2.34 15.18 3.25
N PHE A 241 -1.53 14.45 3.99
CA PHE A 241 -0.14 14.20 3.63
C PHE A 241 0.00 13.49 2.28
N TYR A 242 -0.87 12.52 1.99
CA TYR A 242 -0.77 11.74 0.76
C TYR A 242 -0.91 12.59 -0.52
N PRO A 243 -1.93 13.43 -0.72
CA PRO A 243 -1.96 14.35 -1.85
C PRO A 243 -0.89 15.44 -1.78
N ALA A 244 -0.56 15.93 -0.58
CA ALA A 244 0.38 17.05 -0.42
C ALA A 244 1.80 16.69 -0.84
N HIS A 245 2.31 15.51 -0.47
CA HIS A 245 3.68 15.13 -0.84
C HIS A 245 3.82 14.83 -2.33
N ILE A 246 2.78 14.25 -2.96
CA ILE A 246 2.78 14.03 -4.42
C ILE A 246 2.71 15.35 -5.17
N LEU A 247 1.86 16.29 -4.71
CA LEU A 247 1.79 17.62 -5.29
C LEU A 247 3.13 18.37 -5.15
N LEU A 248 3.78 18.27 -3.99
CA LEU A 248 5.11 18.85 -3.78
C LEU A 248 6.13 18.30 -4.78
N ALA A 249 6.09 16.99 -5.06
CA ALA A 249 6.94 16.37 -6.04
C ALA A 249 6.73 16.93 -7.45
N VAL A 250 5.47 17.06 -7.86
CA VAL A 250 5.13 17.68 -9.16
C VAL A 250 5.69 19.10 -9.25
N ILE A 251 5.50 19.91 -8.19
CA ILE A 251 6.01 21.29 -8.15
C ILE A 251 7.54 21.32 -8.25
N LEU A 252 8.25 20.52 -7.46
CA LEU A 252 9.71 20.46 -7.50
C LEU A 252 10.21 20.05 -8.89
N ARG A 253 9.57 19.06 -9.51
CA ARG A 253 9.92 18.63 -10.86
C ARG A 253 9.71 19.73 -11.90
N LEU A 254 8.62 20.47 -11.83
CA LEU A 254 8.38 21.61 -12.75
C LEU A 254 9.42 22.72 -12.59
N ILE A 255 9.93 22.93 -11.36
CA ILE A 255 10.99 23.91 -11.10
C ILE A 255 12.34 23.42 -11.63
N MET A 256 12.63 22.12 -11.50
CA MET A 256 13.91 21.54 -11.91
C MET A 256 14.04 21.36 -13.43
N LYS A 257 12.92 21.23 -14.15
CA LYS A 257 12.89 21.16 -15.62
C LYS A 257 13.11 22.51 -16.32
N LYS A 258 13.19 23.61 -15.56
CA LYS A 258 13.55 24.94 -16.08
C LYS A 258 15.04 25.16 -16.03
#